data_cc8942ecd76b766ca0f8ef9235829cfb
#
_entry.id   cc8942ecd76b766ca0f8ef9235829cfb
#
_cell.length_a   1.000
_cell.length_b   1.000
_cell.length_c   1.000
_cell.angle_alpha   90.00
_cell.angle_beta   90.00
_cell.angle_gamma   90.00
#
_symmetry.space_group_name_H-M   'P 1'
#
loop_
_entity.id
_entity.type
_entity.pdbx_description
1 polymer ?
#
loop_
_entity_poly.entity_id
_entity_poly.type
_entity_poly.pdbx_seq_one_letter_code
_entity_poly.pdbx_strand_id
1 'polypeptide(L)'
;MRAVHEAIRHYAELAWSATAAGRLRPARPGSWVRELLSDAIGERPERVEHVAAQLSQFWAAAGEPWLHPARMAYIPATTSIPALVAEVLAATRNSHVWPSNIAAAQWERATTDQLARMLGLAPGLTWAGGGAGVVLGSATSGVQQALLGALIRTRGLRWRQDGVRGDERVYVTSQTHGSVARTVLAAGLGQQGLRVVVHDPDTGAMSATELAAAVAEDVADGLCPVMVVATVGTTASAAVDDLVALGAICASRGLWLHVDAAWCGAFAVLPEHRNLLAGNAFASSLVVSPHKLLRTGLGCSVLWTRWPDAMAAAMAVDQPYLANGQPGEGVDPRGLQLPTGRPDRALVLGMTLRCLGQAELRRLLRRNLGLAQRIGIWATAQPQLESRTRLGLVLLRVRDGSQATQALLDAVHRDGQVLLSSATIEGQLWIRIAPGG
;
A
#
# COMPACT_ATOMS: atom_id res chain seq x y z
N MET A 1 10.15 -34.06 1.78
CA MET A 1 8.81 -33.49 1.45
C MET A 1 7.81 -33.67 2.60
N ARG A 2 7.59 -34.92 3.14
CA ARG A 2 6.63 -35.16 4.22
C ARG A 2 6.98 -34.39 5.51
N ALA A 3 8.24 -34.45 5.96
CA ALA A 3 8.73 -33.72 7.13
C ALA A 3 8.63 -32.21 6.98
N VAL A 4 8.87 -31.66 5.78
CA VAL A 4 8.69 -30.24 5.49
C VAL A 4 7.22 -29.83 5.58
N HIS A 5 6.30 -30.65 5.07
CA HIS A 5 4.86 -30.42 5.18
C HIS A 5 4.38 -30.43 6.63
N GLU A 6 4.85 -31.39 7.43
CA GLU A 6 4.53 -31.50 8.85
C GLU A 6 5.09 -30.31 9.64
N ALA A 7 6.33 -29.89 9.35
CA ALA A 7 6.94 -28.71 9.96
C ALA A 7 6.15 -27.43 9.62
N ILE A 8 5.83 -27.20 8.35
CA ILE A 8 5.03 -26.03 7.91
C ILE A 8 3.68 -25.99 8.64
N ARG A 9 2.97 -27.12 8.71
CA ARG A 9 1.69 -27.21 9.42
C ARG A 9 1.85 -26.91 10.92
N HIS A 10 2.81 -27.53 11.56
CA HIS A 10 3.07 -27.35 12.99
C HIS A 10 3.42 -25.88 13.32
N TYR A 11 4.32 -25.25 12.55
CA TYR A 11 4.70 -23.85 12.79
C TYR A 11 3.63 -22.86 12.39
N ALA A 12 2.81 -23.15 11.38
CA ALA A 12 1.64 -22.34 11.07
C ALA A 12 0.59 -22.38 12.20
N GLU A 13 0.36 -23.55 12.80
CA GLU A 13 -0.53 -23.72 13.96
C GLU A 13 0.01 -23.00 15.20
N LEU A 14 1.33 -23.12 15.47
CA LEU A 14 1.98 -22.40 16.58
C LEU A 14 1.93 -20.88 16.38
N ALA A 15 2.24 -20.38 15.19
CA ALA A 15 2.17 -18.96 14.88
C ALA A 15 0.74 -18.42 15.01
N TRP A 16 -0.26 -19.19 14.57
CA TRP A 16 -1.66 -18.83 14.68
C TRP A 16 -2.15 -18.81 16.13
N SER A 17 -1.83 -19.82 16.92
CA SER A 17 -2.17 -19.89 18.33
C SER A 17 -1.44 -18.83 19.16
N ALA A 18 -0.16 -18.59 18.90
CA ALA A 18 0.61 -17.53 19.54
C ALA A 18 0.07 -16.13 19.20
N THR A 19 -0.40 -15.93 17.97
CA THR A 19 -1.01 -14.67 17.54
C THR A 19 -2.34 -14.41 18.25
N ALA A 20 -3.14 -15.45 18.50
CA ALA A 20 -4.44 -15.32 19.19
C ALA A 20 -4.32 -15.17 20.72
N ALA A 21 -3.27 -15.74 21.33
CA ALA A 21 -3.03 -15.74 22.77
C ALA A 21 -1.92 -14.77 23.23
N GLY A 22 -1.21 -14.15 22.27
CA GLY A 22 -0.04 -13.33 22.54
C GLY A 22 -0.37 -11.96 23.13
N ARG A 23 0.60 -11.40 23.85
CA ARG A 23 0.53 -10.01 24.30
C ARG A 23 0.66 -9.08 23.08
N LEU A 24 -0.12 -8.00 23.04
CA LEU A 24 -0.07 -6.99 21.97
C LEU A 24 1.21 -6.15 21.98
N ARG A 25 1.97 -6.18 23.07
CA ARG A 25 3.27 -5.52 23.19
C ARG A 25 4.34 -6.51 23.61
N PRO A 26 5.59 -6.36 23.12
CA PRO A 26 6.70 -7.22 23.54
C PRO A 26 6.90 -7.19 25.04
N ALA A 27 7.13 -8.36 25.64
CA ALA A 27 7.41 -8.49 27.06
C ALA A 27 8.89 -8.21 27.40
N ARG A 28 9.79 -8.15 26.41
CA ARG A 28 11.24 -7.99 26.58
C ARG A 28 11.81 -6.86 25.71
N PRO A 29 12.83 -6.12 26.21
CA PRO A 29 13.48 -5.08 25.43
C PRO A 29 14.30 -5.64 24.28
N GLY A 30 14.53 -4.82 23.23
CA GLY A 30 15.27 -5.23 22.03
C GLY A 30 16.75 -5.63 22.26
N SER A 31 17.34 -5.29 23.41
CA SER A 31 18.67 -5.75 23.80
C SER A 31 18.78 -7.29 23.92
N TRP A 32 17.70 -7.93 24.40
CA TRP A 32 17.63 -9.38 24.48
C TRP A 32 17.74 -10.08 23.11
N VAL A 33 17.30 -9.43 22.04
CA VAL A 33 17.46 -9.94 20.66
C VAL A 33 18.94 -10.07 20.31
N ARG A 34 19.77 -9.10 20.69
CA ARG A 34 21.21 -9.11 20.40
C ARG A 34 21.93 -10.23 21.17
N GLU A 35 21.54 -10.44 22.43
CA GLU A 35 22.09 -11.53 23.24
C GLU A 35 21.75 -12.90 22.65
N LEU A 36 20.50 -13.08 22.16
CA LEU A 36 20.08 -14.34 21.54
C LEU A 36 20.79 -14.60 20.21
N LEU A 37 21.18 -13.56 19.47
CA LEU A 37 21.76 -13.68 18.12
C LEU A 37 23.27 -13.50 18.11
N SER A 38 23.94 -13.16 19.21
CA SER A 38 25.38 -12.90 19.26
C SER A 38 26.22 -14.09 18.78
N ASP A 39 25.78 -15.32 19.02
CA ASP A 39 26.45 -16.55 18.64
C ASP A 39 25.57 -17.48 17.78
N ALA A 40 24.52 -16.93 17.15
CA ALA A 40 23.48 -17.73 16.49
C ALA A 40 23.90 -18.36 15.16
N ILE A 41 24.96 -17.85 14.51
CA ILE A 41 25.47 -18.41 13.26
C ILE A 41 26.83 -19.05 13.51
N GLY A 42 26.83 -20.33 13.88
CA GLY A 42 28.03 -21.12 14.07
C GLY A 42 28.58 -21.70 12.76
N GLU A 43 29.78 -22.29 12.83
CA GLU A 43 30.39 -23.00 11.68
C GLU A 43 29.63 -24.27 11.26
N ARG A 44 28.88 -24.87 12.16
CA ARG A 44 28.15 -26.11 11.91
C ARG A 44 26.68 -25.85 11.63
N PRO A 45 26.07 -26.56 10.67
CA PRO A 45 24.65 -26.42 10.37
C PRO A 45 23.81 -26.94 11.56
N GLU A 46 22.73 -26.25 11.84
CA GLU A 46 21.71 -26.64 12.80
C GLU A 46 20.51 -27.31 12.12
N ARG A 47 19.76 -28.08 12.88
CA ARG A 47 18.52 -28.68 12.38
C ARG A 47 17.45 -27.63 12.25
N VAL A 48 16.73 -27.64 11.12
CA VAL A 48 15.69 -26.63 10.81
C VAL A 48 14.59 -26.58 11.87
N GLU A 49 14.23 -27.76 12.46
CA GLU A 49 13.20 -27.83 13.49
C GLU A 49 13.64 -27.14 14.79
N HIS A 50 14.93 -27.26 15.16
CA HIS A 50 15.48 -26.60 16.33
C HIS A 50 15.46 -25.07 16.16
N VAL A 51 15.98 -24.58 15.05
CA VAL A 51 16.02 -23.14 14.74
C VAL A 51 14.60 -22.56 14.63
N ALA A 52 13.68 -23.27 13.99
CA ALA A 52 12.30 -22.82 13.86
C ALA A 52 11.57 -22.75 15.21
N ALA A 53 11.79 -23.72 16.10
CA ALA A 53 11.23 -23.69 17.45
C ALA A 53 11.78 -22.52 18.27
N GLN A 54 13.09 -22.28 18.21
CA GLN A 54 13.75 -21.16 18.89
C GLN A 54 13.24 -19.81 18.38
N LEU A 55 13.14 -19.61 17.06
CA LEU A 55 12.61 -18.39 16.45
C LEU A 55 11.13 -18.19 16.78
N SER A 56 10.32 -19.26 16.82
CA SER A 56 8.90 -19.17 17.22
C SER A 56 8.73 -18.68 18.65
N GLN A 57 9.54 -19.21 19.60
CA GLN A 57 9.55 -18.73 20.98
C GLN A 57 10.01 -17.28 21.09
N PHE A 58 11.03 -16.91 20.30
CA PHE A 58 11.51 -15.54 20.21
C PHE A 58 10.39 -14.57 19.74
N TRP A 59 9.72 -14.88 18.63
CA TRP A 59 8.64 -14.04 18.12
C TRP A 59 7.44 -13.96 19.07
N ALA A 60 7.11 -15.04 19.77
CA ALA A 60 6.07 -15.03 20.81
C ALA A 60 6.41 -14.11 21.99
N ALA A 61 7.70 -14.00 22.36
CA ALA A 61 8.13 -13.19 23.50
C ALA A 61 8.43 -11.73 23.16
N ALA A 62 8.94 -11.44 21.96
CA ALA A 62 9.47 -10.13 21.57
C ALA A 62 8.78 -9.49 20.36
N GLY A 63 7.99 -10.25 19.58
CA GLY A 63 7.30 -9.77 18.39
C GLY A 63 5.97 -9.07 18.70
N GLU A 64 5.62 -8.07 17.90
CA GLU A 64 4.25 -7.56 17.86
C GLU A 64 3.39 -8.43 16.94
N PRO A 65 2.28 -9.02 17.42
CA PRO A 65 1.41 -9.87 16.61
C PRO A 65 0.56 -9.02 15.64
N TRP A 66 1.06 -8.78 14.43
CA TRP A 66 0.36 -7.98 13.42
C TRP A 66 -1.01 -8.52 12.99
N LEU A 67 -1.23 -9.83 13.11
CA LEU A 67 -2.49 -10.48 12.79
C LEU A 67 -3.46 -10.59 13.97
N HIS A 68 -3.09 -10.08 15.15
CA HIS A 68 -3.96 -10.14 16.32
C HIS A 68 -5.25 -9.32 16.09
N PRO A 69 -6.45 -9.88 16.36
CA PRO A 69 -7.72 -9.21 16.08
C PRO A 69 -7.90 -7.88 16.82
N ALA A 70 -7.30 -7.73 18.01
CA ALA A 70 -7.33 -6.51 18.81
C ALA A 70 -6.22 -5.50 18.43
N ARG A 71 -5.41 -5.80 17.41
CA ARG A 71 -4.48 -4.84 16.82
C ARG A 71 -5.23 -3.98 15.79
N MET A 72 -5.67 -2.81 16.21
CA MET A 72 -6.40 -1.85 15.38
C MET A 72 -5.58 -0.57 15.13
N ALA A 73 -4.27 -0.65 15.41
CA ALA A 73 -3.30 0.42 15.12
C ALA A 73 -2.88 0.41 13.65
N TYR A 74 -2.54 1.58 13.13
CA TYR A 74 -2.14 1.80 11.73
C TYR A 74 -3.26 1.42 10.75
N ILE A 75 -2.90 0.84 9.59
CA ILE A 75 -3.80 0.10 8.70
C ILE A 75 -3.30 -1.33 8.67
N PRO A 76 -4.09 -2.31 9.11
CA PRO A 76 -3.62 -3.67 9.26
C PRO A 76 -3.19 -4.30 7.92
N ALA A 77 -2.06 -4.99 7.95
CA ALA A 77 -1.71 -5.94 6.89
C ALA A 77 -2.32 -7.29 7.24
N THR A 78 -3.04 -7.88 6.29
CA THR A 78 -3.79 -9.12 6.50
C THR A 78 -3.28 -10.24 5.61
N THR A 79 -3.41 -11.49 6.08
CA THR A 79 -3.08 -12.69 5.31
C THR A 79 -4.21 -13.71 5.35
N SER A 80 -4.05 -14.80 4.61
CA SER A 80 -5.00 -15.91 4.53
C SER A 80 -4.25 -17.24 4.31
N ILE A 81 -4.91 -18.35 4.58
CA ILE A 81 -4.34 -19.68 4.32
C ILE A 81 -3.96 -19.83 2.83
N PRO A 82 -4.79 -19.46 1.85
CA PRO A 82 -4.38 -19.46 0.44
C PRO A 82 -3.11 -18.66 0.17
N ALA A 83 -2.94 -17.48 0.81
CA ALA A 83 -1.74 -16.67 0.65
C ALA A 83 -0.50 -17.38 1.21
N LEU A 84 -0.58 -17.99 2.39
CA LEU A 84 0.52 -18.75 2.98
C LEU A 84 0.94 -19.93 2.10
N VAL A 85 -0.01 -20.69 1.57
CA VAL A 85 0.28 -21.79 0.63
C VAL A 85 0.93 -21.26 -0.64
N ALA A 86 0.47 -20.13 -1.16
CA ALA A 86 1.04 -19.50 -2.35
C ALA A 86 2.47 -18.99 -2.11
N GLU A 87 2.79 -18.49 -0.90
CA GLU A 87 4.18 -18.12 -0.54
C GLU A 87 5.11 -19.34 -0.57
N VAL A 88 4.68 -20.48 -0.05
CA VAL A 88 5.46 -21.72 -0.14
C VAL A 88 5.66 -22.14 -1.60
N LEU A 89 4.61 -22.09 -2.42
CA LEU A 89 4.72 -22.39 -3.85
C LEU A 89 5.65 -21.41 -4.57
N ALA A 90 5.57 -20.12 -4.29
CA ALA A 90 6.44 -19.10 -4.88
C ALA A 90 7.91 -19.35 -4.49
N ALA A 91 8.18 -19.64 -3.20
CA ALA A 91 9.51 -19.95 -2.70
C ALA A 91 10.10 -21.22 -3.31
N THR A 92 9.30 -22.29 -3.49
CA THR A 92 9.77 -23.54 -4.12
C THR A 92 10.04 -23.40 -5.61
N ARG A 93 9.31 -22.54 -6.30
CA ARG A 93 9.56 -22.22 -7.71
C ARG A 93 10.75 -21.28 -7.87
N ASN A 94 10.93 -20.38 -6.93
CA ASN A 94 11.99 -19.36 -6.91
C ASN A 94 12.23 -18.68 -8.25
N SER A 95 11.12 -18.36 -8.94
CA SER A 95 11.13 -17.82 -10.30
C SER A 95 10.99 -16.30 -10.30
N HIS A 96 11.64 -15.67 -11.27
CA HIS A 96 11.46 -14.25 -11.56
C HIS A 96 10.33 -14.03 -12.56
N VAL A 97 9.66 -12.88 -12.47
CA VAL A 97 8.72 -12.42 -13.49
C VAL A 97 9.50 -11.69 -14.58
N TRP A 98 10.06 -12.46 -15.49
CA TRP A 98 10.84 -11.97 -16.62
C TRP A 98 10.16 -12.35 -17.95
N PRO A 99 10.48 -11.68 -19.07
CA PRO A 99 9.95 -12.05 -20.40
C PRO A 99 10.25 -13.49 -20.78
N SER A 100 11.41 -14.04 -20.37
CA SER A 100 11.77 -15.44 -20.57
C SER A 100 10.92 -16.42 -19.74
N ASN A 101 10.27 -15.96 -18.69
CA ASN A 101 9.32 -16.74 -17.91
C ASN A 101 7.89 -16.39 -18.30
N ILE A 102 7.49 -16.83 -19.48
CA ILE A 102 6.21 -16.51 -20.10
C ILE A 102 5.03 -16.84 -19.17
N ALA A 103 5.09 -17.97 -18.47
CA ALA A 103 4.00 -18.38 -17.56
C ALA A 103 3.81 -17.39 -16.42
N ALA A 104 4.87 -16.92 -15.76
CA ALA A 104 4.78 -15.95 -14.67
C ALA A 104 4.33 -14.58 -15.18
N ALA A 105 4.85 -14.12 -16.33
CA ALA A 105 4.46 -12.85 -16.93
C ALA A 105 2.98 -12.83 -17.35
N GLN A 106 2.50 -13.87 -18.00
CA GLN A 106 1.09 -13.98 -18.40
C GLN A 106 0.16 -14.14 -17.19
N TRP A 107 0.59 -14.88 -16.17
CA TRP A 107 -0.16 -14.99 -14.91
C TRP A 107 -0.32 -13.63 -14.22
N GLU A 108 0.74 -12.84 -14.17
CA GLU A 108 0.67 -11.48 -13.58
C GLU A 108 -0.26 -10.57 -14.37
N ARG A 109 -0.15 -10.55 -15.70
CA ARG A 109 -1.05 -9.78 -16.58
C ARG A 109 -2.51 -10.14 -16.33
N ALA A 110 -2.83 -11.43 -16.39
CA ALA A 110 -4.19 -11.92 -16.17
C ALA A 110 -4.73 -11.59 -14.75
N THR A 111 -3.87 -11.73 -13.72
CA THR A 111 -4.25 -11.50 -12.33
C THR A 111 -4.49 -10.02 -12.05
N THR A 112 -3.62 -9.13 -12.55
CA THR A 112 -3.77 -7.68 -12.38
C THR A 112 -4.99 -7.15 -13.13
N ASP A 113 -5.27 -7.66 -14.35
CA ASP A 113 -6.46 -7.29 -15.11
C ASP A 113 -7.75 -7.82 -14.45
N GLN A 114 -7.70 -9.01 -13.84
CA GLN A 114 -8.85 -9.52 -13.09
C GLN A 114 -9.15 -8.67 -11.86
N LEU A 115 -8.13 -8.27 -11.11
CA LEU A 115 -8.31 -7.37 -9.97
C LEU A 115 -8.81 -5.99 -10.44
N ALA A 116 -8.29 -5.45 -11.54
CA ALA A 116 -8.76 -4.20 -12.13
C ALA A 116 -10.26 -4.24 -12.45
N ARG A 117 -10.74 -5.34 -13.05
CA ARG A 117 -12.18 -5.54 -13.30
C ARG A 117 -12.99 -5.60 -11.99
N MET A 118 -12.48 -6.27 -10.96
CA MET A 118 -13.14 -6.33 -9.65
C MET A 118 -13.25 -4.94 -9.00
N LEU A 119 -12.25 -4.09 -9.19
CA LEU A 119 -12.21 -2.71 -8.71
C LEU A 119 -12.98 -1.72 -9.62
N GLY A 120 -13.34 -2.10 -10.84
CA GLY A 120 -13.98 -1.24 -11.84
C GLY A 120 -13.04 -0.18 -12.41
N LEU A 121 -11.79 -0.54 -12.63
CA LEU A 121 -10.83 0.35 -13.25
C LEU A 121 -11.12 0.53 -14.75
N ALA A 122 -10.81 1.73 -15.26
CA ALA A 122 -10.95 2.04 -16.67
C ALA A 122 -10.06 1.13 -17.54
N PRO A 123 -10.54 0.71 -18.73
CA PRO A 123 -9.78 -0.19 -19.60
C PRO A 123 -8.35 0.28 -19.89
N GLY A 124 -8.13 1.56 -20.13
CA GLY A 124 -6.81 2.12 -20.42
C GLY A 124 -5.76 1.96 -19.31
N LEU A 125 -6.13 1.48 -18.12
CA LEU A 125 -5.20 1.11 -17.05
C LEU A 125 -4.81 -0.37 -17.07
N THR A 126 -5.47 -1.19 -17.89
CA THR A 126 -5.29 -2.65 -17.94
C THR A 126 -4.46 -3.08 -19.14
N TRP A 127 -3.85 -4.26 -19.07
CA TRP A 127 -3.14 -4.84 -20.20
C TRP A 127 -4.03 -5.02 -21.42
N ALA A 128 -5.26 -5.47 -21.21
CA ALA A 128 -6.25 -5.65 -22.27
C ALA A 128 -6.64 -4.33 -22.96
N GLY A 129 -6.51 -3.20 -22.29
CA GLY A 129 -6.86 -1.87 -22.79
C GLY A 129 -5.67 -0.99 -23.18
N GLY A 130 -4.46 -1.57 -23.30
CA GLY A 130 -3.25 -0.86 -23.75
C GLY A 130 -2.46 -0.19 -22.61
N GLY A 131 -2.90 -0.32 -21.36
CA GLY A 131 -2.12 0.01 -20.18
C GLY A 131 -1.30 -1.16 -19.66
N ALA A 132 -0.94 -1.13 -18.38
CA ALA A 132 -0.26 -2.24 -17.71
C ALA A 132 -0.59 -2.28 -16.21
N GLY A 133 -0.67 -3.50 -15.66
CA GLY A 133 -0.70 -3.76 -14.24
C GLY A 133 0.53 -4.54 -13.78
N VAL A 134 1.16 -4.14 -12.69
CA VAL A 134 2.35 -4.81 -12.14
C VAL A 134 2.23 -5.00 -10.65
N VAL A 135 2.64 -6.18 -10.13
CA VAL A 135 2.66 -6.45 -8.68
C VAL A 135 4.00 -6.02 -8.09
N LEU A 136 3.97 -5.10 -7.16
CA LEU A 136 5.13 -4.51 -6.48
C LEU A 136 5.14 -4.87 -4.99
N GLY A 137 6.29 -4.72 -4.35
CA GLY A 137 6.43 -4.99 -2.91
C GLY A 137 5.71 -3.97 -2.02
N SER A 138 5.45 -2.77 -2.51
CA SER A 138 4.78 -1.71 -1.74
C SER A 138 4.12 -0.66 -2.64
N ALA A 139 3.13 0.08 -2.09
CA ALA A 139 2.59 1.26 -2.77
C ALA A 139 3.65 2.35 -2.96
N THR A 140 4.63 2.47 -2.05
CA THR A 140 5.76 3.39 -2.20
C THR A 140 6.52 3.14 -3.51
N SER A 141 6.78 1.88 -3.85
CA SER A 141 7.39 1.52 -5.15
C SER A 141 6.48 1.92 -6.32
N GLY A 142 5.16 1.83 -6.14
CA GLY A 142 4.19 2.29 -7.15
C GLY A 142 4.24 3.80 -7.37
N VAL A 143 4.26 4.59 -6.30
CA VAL A 143 4.44 6.06 -6.38
C VAL A 143 5.76 6.42 -7.05
N GLN A 144 6.85 5.71 -6.73
CA GLN A 144 8.15 5.93 -7.34
C GLN A 144 8.11 5.70 -8.85
N GLN A 145 7.55 4.58 -9.30
CA GLN A 145 7.41 4.29 -10.72
C GLN A 145 6.52 5.32 -11.43
N ALA A 146 5.44 5.75 -10.78
CA ALA A 146 4.56 6.79 -11.29
C ALA A 146 5.29 8.12 -11.49
N LEU A 147 6.11 8.53 -10.50
CA LEU A 147 6.89 9.76 -10.56
C LEU A 147 7.93 9.71 -11.68
N LEU A 148 8.66 8.60 -11.80
CA LEU A 148 9.65 8.43 -12.87
C LEU A 148 8.99 8.45 -14.26
N GLY A 149 7.84 7.79 -14.43
CA GLY A 149 7.05 7.86 -15.65
C GLY A 149 6.54 9.27 -15.95
N ALA A 150 6.12 10.00 -14.91
CA ALA A 150 5.68 11.39 -15.04
C ALA A 150 6.84 12.31 -15.49
N LEU A 151 8.03 12.14 -14.94
CA LEU A 151 9.23 12.89 -15.33
C LEU A 151 9.59 12.65 -16.80
N ILE A 152 9.54 11.39 -17.27
CA ILE A 152 9.74 11.07 -18.70
C ILE A 152 8.69 11.75 -19.58
N ARG A 153 7.42 11.75 -19.18
CA ARG A 153 6.37 12.41 -19.98
C ARG A 153 6.52 13.92 -20.03
N THR A 154 6.97 14.51 -18.92
CA THR A 154 7.10 15.98 -18.81
C THR A 154 8.40 16.50 -19.44
N ARG A 155 9.52 15.77 -19.24
CA ARG A 155 10.86 16.20 -19.65
C ARG A 155 11.40 15.46 -20.86
N GLY A 156 10.73 14.40 -21.31
CA GLY A 156 11.23 13.52 -22.36
C GLY A 156 12.42 12.66 -21.89
N LEU A 157 13.03 11.94 -22.82
CA LEU A 157 14.18 11.06 -22.56
C LEU A 157 15.43 11.82 -22.11
N ARG A 158 15.53 13.13 -22.35
CA ARG A 158 16.64 13.98 -21.85
C ARG A 158 16.74 13.98 -20.35
N TRP A 159 15.62 13.79 -19.62
CA TRP A 159 15.65 13.66 -18.18
C TRP A 159 16.63 12.58 -17.70
N ARG A 160 16.79 11.49 -18.45
CA ARG A 160 17.73 10.41 -18.10
C ARG A 160 19.22 10.85 -18.19
N GLN A 161 19.51 11.87 -18.97
CA GLN A 161 20.86 12.44 -19.15
C GLN A 161 21.09 13.63 -18.22
N ASP A 162 20.10 14.52 -18.15
CA ASP A 162 20.23 15.80 -17.46
C ASP A 162 19.86 15.69 -15.96
N GLY A 163 19.12 14.66 -15.55
CA GLY A 163 18.56 14.54 -14.20
C GLY A 163 17.42 15.52 -13.92
N VAL A 164 17.19 15.82 -12.65
CA VAL A 164 16.20 16.82 -12.19
C VAL A 164 16.79 18.22 -12.28
N ARG A 165 15.95 19.22 -12.54
CA ARG A 165 16.36 20.63 -12.68
C ARG A 165 16.07 21.48 -11.44
N GLY A 166 15.27 20.92 -10.48
CA GLY A 166 14.88 21.60 -9.25
C GLY A 166 13.62 22.48 -9.40
N ASP A 167 13.10 22.62 -10.62
CA ASP A 167 11.86 23.34 -10.91
C ASP A 167 10.61 22.41 -10.94
N GLU A 168 10.81 21.08 -10.84
CA GLU A 168 9.73 20.11 -10.88
C GLU A 168 8.85 20.18 -9.61
N ARG A 169 7.52 20.07 -9.80
CA ARG A 169 6.54 20.12 -8.69
C ARG A 169 5.61 18.92 -8.71
N VAL A 170 5.42 18.35 -7.51
CA VAL A 170 4.47 17.27 -7.21
C VAL A 170 3.46 17.81 -6.20
N TYR A 171 2.19 17.78 -6.56
CA TYR A 171 1.09 18.35 -5.76
C TYR A 171 0.49 17.29 -4.85
N VAL A 172 0.43 17.61 -3.56
CA VAL A 172 -0.05 16.74 -2.47
C VAL A 172 -0.89 17.55 -1.50
N THR A 173 -1.56 16.88 -0.55
CA THR A 173 -2.11 17.55 0.64
C THR A 173 -1.27 17.22 1.87
N SER A 174 -1.51 17.92 2.98
CA SER A 174 -0.92 17.59 4.28
C SER A 174 -1.32 16.20 4.81
N GLN A 175 -2.40 15.62 4.28
CA GLN A 175 -2.87 14.28 4.62
C GLN A 175 -2.35 13.17 3.69
N THR A 176 -1.64 13.54 2.61
CA THR A 176 -1.01 12.57 1.72
C THR A 176 0.01 11.72 2.48
N HIS A 177 0.05 10.43 2.19
CA HIS A 177 0.94 9.51 2.91
C HIS A 177 2.42 9.89 2.71
N GLY A 178 3.20 9.82 3.78
CA GLY A 178 4.61 10.21 3.80
C GLY A 178 5.52 9.47 2.80
N SER A 179 5.05 8.36 2.21
CA SER A 179 5.77 7.67 1.12
C SER A 179 5.97 8.56 -0.11
N VAL A 180 5.03 9.48 -0.39
CA VAL A 180 5.15 10.40 -1.51
C VAL A 180 6.31 11.37 -1.30
N ALA A 181 6.41 11.98 -0.11
CA ALA A 181 7.53 12.84 0.25
C ALA A 181 8.87 12.09 0.17
N ARG A 182 8.93 10.86 0.68
CA ARG A 182 10.12 10.01 0.57
C ARG A 182 10.50 9.72 -0.88
N THR A 183 9.51 9.49 -1.73
CA THR A 183 9.73 9.24 -3.17
C THR A 183 10.26 10.48 -3.88
N VAL A 184 9.71 11.66 -3.60
CA VAL A 184 10.17 12.94 -4.16
C VAL A 184 11.62 13.22 -3.75
N LEU A 185 11.97 12.98 -2.48
CA LEU A 185 13.36 13.09 -2.01
C LEU A 185 14.30 12.08 -2.68
N ALA A 186 13.85 10.81 -2.79
CA ALA A 186 14.64 9.75 -3.42
C ALA A 186 14.88 9.97 -4.92
N ALA A 187 13.94 10.64 -5.60
CA ALA A 187 14.07 11.02 -7.00
C ALA A 187 14.92 12.29 -7.23
N GLY A 188 15.42 12.91 -6.15
CA GLY A 188 16.30 14.07 -6.22
C GLY A 188 15.60 15.43 -6.38
N LEU A 189 14.27 15.49 -6.31
CA LEU A 189 13.52 16.75 -6.43
C LEU A 189 13.66 17.66 -5.19
N GLY A 190 14.18 17.14 -4.08
CA GLY A 190 14.26 17.88 -2.82
C GLY A 190 12.89 18.17 -2.18
N GLN A 191 12.91 18.82 -1.02
CA GLN A 191 11.65 19.19 -0.33
C GLN A 191 10.82 20.21 -1.11
N GLN A 192 11.48 21.09 -1.86
CA GLN A 192 10.82 22.10 -2.69
C GLN A 192 10.06 21.48 -3.87
N GLY A 193 10.37 20.24 -4.26
CA GLY A 193 9.61 19.48 -5.25
C GLY A 193 8.18 19.13 -4.81
N LEU A 194 7.86 19.26 -3.49
CA LEU A 194 6.51 19.07 -2.98
C LEU A 194 5.76 20.39 -2.87
N ARG A 195 4.64 20.51 -3.55
CA ARG A 195 3.67 21.60 -3.41
C ARG A 195 2.49 21.09 -2.59
N VAL A 196 2.33 21.59 -1.37
CA VAL A 196 1.20 21.23 -0.51
C VAL A 196 0.01 22.10 -0.90
N VAL A 197 -1.06 21.45 -1.37
CA VAL A 197 -2.33 22.05 -1.72
C VAL A 197 -3.26 22.03 -0.51
N VAL A 198 -4.03 23.06 -0.32
CA VAL A 198 -5.04 23.15 0.75
C VAL A 198 -6.10 22.06 0.53
N HIS A 199 -6.51 21.40 1.59
CA HIS A 199 -7.62 20.47 1.59
C HIS A 199 -8.86 21.12 2.23
N ASP A 200 -10.01 20.64 1.86
CA ASP A 200 -11.27 21.04 2.45
C ASP A 200 -11.31 20.59 3.94
N PRO A 201 -11.58 21.49 4.90
CA PRO A 201 -11.50 21.19 6.31
C PRO A 201 -12.56 20.17 6.78
N ASP A 202 -13.71 20.08 6.13
CA ASP A 202 -14.81 19.20 6.52
C ASP A 202 -14.62 17.78 5.97
N THR A 203 -14.19 17.70 4.71
CA THR A 203 -14.00 16.42 4.02
C THR A 203 -12.57 15.90 4.12
N GLY A 204 -11.58 16.76 4.27
CA GLY A 204 -10.15 16.46 4.21
C GLY A 204 -9.67 16.16 2.79
N ALA A 205 -10.51 16.35 1.77
CA ALA A 205 -10.19 16.11 0.37
C ALA A 205 -9.38 17.30 -0.21
N MET A 206 -8.49 17.02 -1.19
CA MET A 206 -7.78 18.06 -1.92
C MET A 206 -8.77 19.00 -2.59
N SER A 207 -8.63 20.30 -2.36
CA SER A 207 -9.44 21.32 -3.03
C SER A 207 -9.04 21.43 -4.51
N ALA A 208 -9.98 21.18 -5.41
CA ALA A 208 -9.74 21.30 -6.84
C ALA A 208 -9.45 22.76 -7.24
N THR A 209 -10.13 23.73 -6.61
CA THR A 209 -9.89 25.17 -6.85
C THR A 209 -8.47 25.57 -6.44
N GLU A 210 -8.04 25.15 -5.25
CA GLU A 210 -6.69 25.44 -4.74
C GLU A 210 -5.60 24.73 -5.56
N LEU A 211 -5.87 23.51 -6.04
CA LEU A 211 -4.97 22.81 -6.97
C LEU A 211 -4.81 23.63 -8.27
N ALA A 212 -5.92 24.06 -8.86
CA ALA A 212 -5.86 24.84 -10.11
C ALA A 212 -5.10 26.16 -9.94
N ALA A 213 -5.28 26.84 -8.80
CA ALA A 213 -4.57 28.05 -8.44
C ALA A 213 -3.07 27.79 -8.24
N ALA A 214 -2.70 26.77 -7.46
CA ALA A 214 -1.31 26.42 -7.21
C ALA A 214 -0.55 26.02 -8.49
N VAL A 215 -1.20 25.28 -9.40
CA VAL A 215 -0.62 24.93 -10.69
C VAL A 215 -0.42 26.17 -11.56
N ALA A 216 -1.37 27.11 -11.57
CA ALA A 216 -1.26 28.34 -12.36
C ALA A 216 -0.15 29.25 -11.82
N GLU A 217 -0.03 29.40 -10.52
CA GLU A 217 1.03 30.13 -9.83
C GLU A 217 2.42 29.56 -10.18
N ASP A 218 2.60 28.26 -9.97
CA ASP A 218 3.87 27.58 -10.26
C ASP A 218 4.31 27.75 -11.74
N VAL A 219 3.36 27.65 -12.68
CA VAL A 219 3.63 27.91 -14.11
C VAL A 219 4.04 29.37 -14.37
N ALA A 220 3.39 30.33 -13.72
CA ALA A 220 3.74 31.74 -13.84
C ALA A 220 5.14 32.05 -13.29
N ASP A 221 5.55 31.32 -12.26
CA ASP A 221 6.88 31.40 -11.64
C ASP A 221 7.96 30.63 -12.42
N GLY A 222 7.61 30.03 -13.56
CA GLY A 222 8.53 29.26 -14.40
C GLY A 222 8.84 27.86 -13.87
N LEU A 223 8.08 27.39 -12.89
CA LEU A 223 8.19 26.03 -12.35
C LEU A 223 7.48 25.02 -13.24
N CYS A 224 7.81 23.75 -13.07
CA CYS A 224 7.34 22.67 -13.92
C CYS A 224 6.41 21.72 -13.15
N PRO A 225 5.09 21.85 -13.28
CA PRO A 225 4.14 20.87 -12.75
C PRO A 225 4.36 19.48 -13.39
N VAL A 226 4.53 18.43 -12.56
CA VAL A 226 4.82 17.08 -13.04
C VAL A 226 3.69 16.12 -12.69
N MET A 227 3.30 16.07 -11.41
CA MET A 227 2.39 15.04 -10.92
C MET A 227 1.46 15.59 -9.83
N VAL A 228 0.20 15.19 -9.88
CA VAL A 228 -0.76 15.34 -8.78
C VAL A 228 -0.96 13.95 -8.15
N VAL A 229 -0.90 13.87 -6.82
CA VAL A 229 -1.21 12.66 -6.07
C VAL A 229 -2.54 12.82 -5.37
N ALA A 230 -3.58 12.25 -5.94
CA ALA A 230 -4.90 12.14 -5.33
C ALA A 230 -4.97 10.88 -4.45
N THR A 231 -5.62 10.98 -3.29
CA THR A 231 -5.71 9.87 -2.32
C THR A 231 -7.14 9.40 -2.17
N VAL A 232 -7.35 8.09 -2.29
CA VAL A 232 -8.62 7.43 -1.96
C VAL A 232 -8.48 6.72 -0.62
N GLY A 233 -8.79 7.45 0.44
CA GLY A 233 -8.65 7.03 1.82
C GLY A 233 -7.30 7.39 2.43
N THR A 234 -7.16 8.64 2.89
CA THR A 234 -5.95 9.07 3.61
C THR A 234 -5.72 8.24 4.88
N THR A 235 -4.47 8.01 5.22
CA THR A 235 -4.12 7.20 6.40
C THR A 235 -4.61 7.84 7.69
N ALA A 236 -4.60 9.17 7.77
CA ALA A 236 -4.99 9.89 8.99
C ALA A 236 -6.52 9.89 9.22
N SER A 237 -7.31 10.18 8.19
CA SER A 237 -8.75 10.48 8.32
C SER A 237 -9.67 9.69 7.38
N ALA A 238 -9.12 8.83 6.53
CA ALA A 238 -9.85 8.18 5.42
C ALA A 238 -10.55 9.17 4.47
N ALA A 239 -10.02 10.39 4.33
CA ALA A 239 -10.50 11.36 3.34
C ALA A 239 -10.33 10.80 1.92
N VAL A 240 -11.25 11.17 1.04
CA VAL A 240 -11.27 10.71 -0.36
C VAL A 240 -11.31 11.92 -1.26
N ASP A 241 -10.34 12.03 -2.15
CA ASP A 241 -10.25 13.10 -3.13
C ASP A 241 -11.23 12.91 -4.30
N ASP A 242 -11.73 13.99 -4.85
CA ASP A 242 -12.58 13.98 -6.05
C ASP A 242 -11.75 13.74 -7.31
N LEU A 243 -11.66 12.47 -7.72
CA LEU A 243 -10.88 12.08 -8.90
C LEU A 243 -11.44 12.67 -10.22
N VAL A 244 -12.73 13.06 -10.27
CA VAL A 244 -13.31 13.67 -11.47
C VAL A 244 -12.83 15.11 -11.58
N ALA A 245 -12.97 15.91 -10.51
CA ALA A 245 -12.55 17.29 -10.49
C ALA A 245 -11.03 17.45 -10.68
N LEU A 246 -10.23 16.70 -9.89
CA LEU A 246 -8.76 16.72 -10.02
C LEU A 246 -8.30 16.19 -11.37
N GLY A 247 -8.97 15.14 -11.88
CA GLY A 247 -8.68 14.54 -13.18
C GLY A 247 -8.90 15.49 -14.35
N ALA A 248 -9.96 16.29 -14.31
CA ALA A 248 -10.22 17.31 -15.33
C ALA A 248 -9.12 18.38 -15.37
N ILE A 249 -8.64 18.82 -14.21
CA ILE A 249 -7.51 19.76 -14.10
C ILE A 249 -6.24 19.14 -14.67
N CYS A 250 -5.91 17.91 -14.27
CA CYS A 250 -4.73 17.21 -14.76
C CYS A 250 -4.77 17.01 -16.28
N ALA A 251 -5.92 16.62 -16.83
CA ALA A 251 -6.09 16.42 -18.27
C ALA A 251 -5.91 17.74 -19.06
N SER A 252 -6.48 18.85 -18.57
CA SER A 252 -6.36 20.16 -19.22
C SER A 252 -4.94 20.74 -19.22
N ARG A 253 -4.10 20.32 -18.28
CA ARG A 253 -2.73 20.80 -18.08
C ARG A 253 -1.65 19.78 -18.49
N GLY A 254 -2.04 18.58 -18.95
CA GLY A 254 -1.10 17.52 -19.30
C GLY A 254 -0.35 16.92 -18.10
N LEU A 255 -0.88 17.08 -16.87
CA LEU A 255 -0.28 16.58 -15.65
C LEU A 255 -0.51 15.08 -15.45
N TRP A 256 0.44 14.42 -14.84
CA TRP A 256 0.27 13.04 -14.40
C TRP A 256 -0.62 12.99 -13.16
N LEU A 257 -1.77 12.33 -13.25
CA LEU A 257 -2.59 12.03 -12.09
C LEU A 257 -2.23 10.64 -11.55
N HIS A 258 -1.60 10.57 -10.39
CA HIS A 258 -1.43 9.33 -9.63
C HIS A 258 -2.51 9.22 -8.56
N VAL A 259 -3.20 8.07 -8.53
CA VAL A 259 -4.22 7.78 -7.51
C VAL A 259 -3.65 6.82 -6.49
N ASP A 260 -3.36 7.30 -5.28
CA ASP A 260 -3.03 6.47 -4.13
C ASP A 260 -4.31 5.93 -3.48
N ALA A 261 -4.72 4.75 -3.90
CA ALA A 261 -5.84 3.99 -3.37
C ALA A 261 -5.36 2.78 -2.55
N ALA A 262 -4.15 2.85 -2.01
CA ALA A 262 -3.44 1.72 -1.39
C ALA A 262 -4.26 1.02 -0.31
N TRP A 263 -5.10 1.74 0.41
CA TRP A 263 -5.93 1.15 1.46
C TRP A 263 -7.40 1.05 1.07
N CYS A 264 -8.08 2.19 0.95
CA CYS A 264 -9.52 2.21 0.72
C CYS A 264 -9.93 1.78 -0.68
N GLY A 265 -9.00 1.76 -1.65
CA GLY A 265 -9.28 1.23 -2.99
C GLY A 265 -9.83 -0.18 -2.99
N ALA A 266 -9.46 -1.01 -2.01
CA ALA A 266 -10.01 -2.36 -1.86
C ALA A 266 -11.54 -2.39 -1.67
N PHE A 267 -12.12 -1.35 -1.07
CA PHE A 267 -13.57 -1.28 -0.88
C PHE A 267 -14.34 -1.14 -2.20
N ALA A 268 -13.70 -0.71 -3.29
CA ALA A 268 -14.33 -0.66 -4.61
C ALA A 268 -14.68 -2.05 -5.19
N VAL A 269 -14.21 -3.15 -4.58
CA VAL A 269 -14.71 -4.52 -4.86
C VAL A 269 -16.20 -4.68 -4.47
N LEU A 270 -16.65 -3.86 -3.53
CA LEU A 270 -18.06 -3.79 -3.12
C LEU A 270 -18.85 -2.95 -4.14
N PRO A 271 -19.94 -3.45 -4.73
CA PRO A 271 -20.74 -2.67 -5.67
C PRO A 271 -21.21 -1.33 -5.11
N GLU A 272 -21.58 -1.30 -3.83
CA GLU A 272 -22.06 -0.12 -3.11
C GLU A 272 -20.96 0.92 -2.83
N HIS A 273 -19.68 0.57 -2.97
CA HIS A 273 -18.54 1.45 -2.80
C HIS A 273 -17.73 1.67 -4.10
N ARG A 274 -18.26 1.24 -5.24
CA ARG A 274 -17.60 1.37 -6.55
C ARG A 274 -17.30 2.82 -6.91
N ASN A 275 -18.12 3.75 -6.45
CA ASN A 275 -17.97 5.19 -6.66
C ASN A 275 -16.71 5.79 -6.00
N LEU A 276 -16.07 5.11 -5.05
CA LEU A 276 -14.78 5.55 -4.48
C LEU A 276 -13.70 5.77 -5.54
N LEU A 277 -13.79 5.06 -6.65
CA LEU A 277 -12.88 5.19 -7.78
C LEU A 277 -13.54 5.87 -8.99
N ALA A 278 -14.67 6.57 -8.82
CA ALA A 278 -15.26 7.38 -9.89
C ALA A 278 -14.21 8.40 -10.38
N GLY A 279 -14.06 8.53 -11.68
CA GLY A 279 -13.01 9.39 -12.27
C GLY A 279 -11.66 8.69 -12.50
N ASN A 280 -11.49 7.41 -12.16
CA ASN A 280 -10.24 6.70 -12.42
C ASN A 280 -9.86 6.63 -13.92
N ALA A 281 -10.80 6.95 -14.81
CA ALA A 281 -10.53 7.11 -16.24
C ALA A 281 -9.56 8.27 -16.55
N PHE A 282 -9.41 9.25 -15.66
CA PHE A 282 -8.42 10.32 -15.76
C PHE A 282 -7.04 9.91 -15.22
N ALA A 283 -6.96 8.85 -14.41
CA ALA A 283 -5.70 8.43 -13.80
C ALA A 283 -4.66 8.06 -14.85
N SER A 284 -3.46 8.62 -14.71
CA SER A 284 -2.26 8.17 -15.42
C SER A 284 -1.72 6.89 -14.79
N SER A 285 -1.84 6.79 -13.46
CA SER A 285 -1.53 5.58 -12.69
C SER A 285 -2.38 5.49 -11.42
N LEU A 286 -2.58 4.26 -10.92
CA LEU A 286 -3.34 3.98 -9.71
C LEU A 286 -2.70 2.82 -8.95
N VAL A 287 -2.59 2.92 -7.61
CA VAL A 287 -2.06 1.87 -6.76
C VAL A 287 -3.08 1.40 -5.73
N VAL A 288 -3.22 0.09 -5.58
CA VAL A 288 -3.94 -0.57 -4.48
C VAL A 288 -3.00 -1.57 -3.80
N SER A 289 -3.12 -1.74 -2.48
CA SER A 289 -2.32 -2.71 -1.73
C SER A 289 -3.16 -3.89 -1.24
N PRO A 290 -3.23 -5.00 -1.99
CA PRO A 290 -3.92 -6.23 -1.58
C PRO A 290 -3.49 -6.75 -0.21
N HIS A 291 -2.24 -6.53 0.20
CA HIS A 291 -1.76 -6.93 1.50
C HIS A 291 -2.42 -6.21 2.70
N LYS A 292 -3.15 -5.12 2.45
CA LYS A 292 -3.91 -4.44 3.52
C LYS A 292 -5.24 -5.16 3.77
N LEU A 293 -6.17 -5.13 2.84
CA LEU A 293 -7.53 -5.64 3.06
C LEU A 293 -7.91 -6.88 2.22
N LEU A 294 -7.12 -7.23 1.19
CA LEU A 294 -7.40 -8.37 0.31
C LEU A 294 -6.62 -9.65 0.69
N ARG A 295 -6.00 -9.67 1.88
CA ARG A 295 -5.48 -10.86 2.57
C ARG A 295 -4.35 -11.61 1.87
N THR A 296 -3.50 -10.91 1.14
CA THR A 296 -2.37 -11.53 0.42
C THR A 296 -1.09 -11.65 1.25
N GLY A 297 -1.09 -11.20 2.51
CA GLY A 297 0.16 -11.03 3.26
C GLY A 297 0.98 -9.82 2.80
N LEU A 298 1.93 -9.39 3.62
CA LEU A 298 2.75 -8.20 3.37
C LEU A 298 3.58 -8.34 2.08
N GLY A 299 3.86 -7.23 1.42
CA GLY A 299 4.69 -7.20 0.22
C GLY A 299 3.93 -7.43 -1.09
N CYS A 300 2.63 -7.13 -1.13
CA CYS A 300 1.81 -7.21 -2.33
C CYS A 300 1.01 -5.92 -2.55
N SER A 301 1.44 -5.10 -3.50
CA SER A 301 0.74 -3.92 -4.00
C SER A 301 0.64 -4.02 -5.52
N VAL A 302 -0.42 -3.52 -6.11
CA VAL A 302 -0.59 -3.51 -7.57
C VAL A 302 -0.63 -2.07 -8.04
N LEU A 303 0.24 -1.75 -8.98
CA LEU A 303 0.25 -0.51 -9.72
C LEU A 303 -0.33 -0.76 -11.10
N TRP A 304 -1.28 0.06 -11.50
CA TRP A 304 -1.74 0.16 -12.88
C TRP A 304 -1.31 1.47 -13.48
N THR A 305 -1.00 1.47 -14.77
CA THR A 305 -0.62 2.66 -15.52
C THR A 305 -1.22 2.67 -16.91
N ARG A 306 -1.60 3.85 -17.36
CA ARG A 306 -1.98 4.13 -18.75
C ARG A 306 -0.77 4.29 -19.67
N TRP A 307 0.40 4.53 -19.09
CA TRP A 307 1.62 4.90 -19.81
C TRP A 307 2.78 3.93 -19.49
N PRO A 308 2.62 2.63 -19.81
CA PRO A 308 3.66 1.65 -19.50
C PRO A 308 4.99 1.96 -20.21
N ASP A 309 4.94 2.49 -21.45
CA ASP A 309 6.15 2.86 -22.18
C ASP A 309 6.95 3.97 -21.51
N ALA A 310 6.27 4.98 -20.94
CA ALA A 310 6.94 6.05 -20.19
C ALA A 310 7.63 5.53 -18.93
N MET A 311 6.99 4.60 -18.21
CA MET A 311 7.60 3.96 -17.05
C MET A 311 8.78 3.09 -17.46
N ALA A 312 8.64 2.28 -18.49
CA ALA A 312 9.69 1.43 -19.00
C ALA A 312 10.89 2.26 -19.52
N ALA A 313 10.61 3.36 -20.23
CA ALA A 313 11.66 4.27 -20.71
C ALA A 313 12.45 4.90 -19.57
N ALA A 314 11.80 5.21 -18.42
CA ALA A 314 12.49 5.77 -17.27
C ALA A 314 13.55 4.82 -16.70
N MET A 315 13.29 3.51 -16.76
CA MET A 315 14.12 2.47 -16.14
C MET A 315 14.96 1.69 -17.17
N ALA A 316 14.87 2.02 -18.46
CA ALA A 316 15.58 1.31 -19.52
C ALA A 316 17.10 1.36 -19.31
N VAL A 317 17.74 0.20 -19.24
CA VAL A 317 19.20 0.05 -19.18
C VAL A 317 19.61 -0.93 -20.27
N ASP A 318 20.52 -0.48 -21.11
CA ASP A 318 21.06 -1.32 -22.19
C ASP A 318 22.22 -2.16 -21.62
N GLN A 319 21.97 -3.46 -21.46
CA GLN A 319 22.96 -4.39 -20.93
C GLN A 319 22.97 -5.64 -21.83
N PRO A 320 24.12 -6.03 -22.41
CA PRO A 320 24.22 -7.15 -23.34
C PRO A 320 23.69 -8.47 -22.77
N TYR A 321 23.89 -8.74 -21.48
CA TYR A 321 23.43 -9.98 -20.83
C TYR A 321 21.90 -10.01 -20.60
N LEU A 322 21.21 -8.87 -20.68
CA LEU A 322 19.76 -8.80 -20.62
C LEU A 322 19.11 -8.97 -22.00
N ALA A 323 19.88 -8.87 -23.09
CA ALA A 323 19.39 -8.99 -24.45
C ALA A 323 19.03 -10.43 -24.86
N ASN A 324 19.42 -11.44 -24.09
CA ASN A 324 19.21 -12.86 -24.41
C ASN A 324 17.80 -13.38 -24.08
N GLY A 325 16.87 -12.53 -23.63
CA GLY A 325 15.47 -12.88 -23.47
C GLY A 325 14.74 -12.87 -24.82
N GLN A 326 13.93 -13.89 -25.12
CA GLN A 326 13.00 -13.81 -26.25
C GLN A 326 12.15 -12.54 -26.07
N PRO A 327 12.03 -11.69 -27.09
CA PRO A 327 11.14 -10.54 -27.00
C PRO A 327 9.73 -11.06 -26.80
N GLY A 328 9.20 -10.91 -25.58
CA GLY A 328 7.78 -11.12 -25.33
C GLY A 328 6.98 -10.03 -26.02
N GLU A 329 5.76 -10.32 -26.43
CA GLU A 329 4.86 -9.30 -26.95
C GLU A 329 4.59 -8.22 -25.88
N GLY A 330 4.87 -6.97 -26.20
CA GLY A 330 4.55 -5.79 -25.38
C GLY A 330 5.66 -5.35 -24.42
N VAL A 331 5.29 -4.51 -23.44
CA VAL A 331 6.22 -3.91 -22.48
C VAL A 331 6.85 -4.97 -21.57
N ASP A 332 8.17 -4.91 -21.42
CA ASP A 332 8.92 -5.76 -20.51
C ASP A 332 8.54 -5.44 -19.04
N PRO A 333 8.05 -6.43 -18.26
CA PRO A 333 7.72 -6.21 -16.85
C PRO A 333 8.87 -5.70 -16.00
N ARG A 334 10.14 -5.91 -16.40
CA ARG A 334 11.32 -5.36 -15.74
C ARG A 334 11.36 -3.84 -15.79
N GLY A 335 10.88 -3.22 -16.88
CA GLY A 335 10.80 -1.78 -17.02
C GLY A 335 9.72 -1.10 -16.16
N LEU A 336 8.83 -1.87 -15.55
CA LEU A 336 7.76 -1.34 -14.69
C LEU A 336 8.11 -1.35 -13.20
N GLN A 337 9.38 -1.58 -12.85
CA GLN A 337 9.84 -1.66 -11.47
C GLN A 337 11.33 -1.29 -11.37
N LEU A 338 11.77 -0.86 -10.18
CA LEU A 338 13.18 -0.54 -9.93
C LEU A 338 14.07 -1.80 -9.83
N PRO A 339 13.72 -2.85 -9.05
CA PRO A 339 14.51 -4.08 -9.01
C PRO A 339 14.38 -4.86 -10.31
N THR A 340 15.50 -5.30 -10.90
CA THR A 340 15.49 -6.15 -12.09
C THR A 340 14.89 -7.52 -11.82
N GLY A 341 15.15 -8.09 -10.63
CA GLY A 341 14.56 -9.35 -10.17
C GLY A 341 13.58 -9.13 -9.03
N ARG A 342 12.46 -9.83 -9.03
CA ARG A 342 11.49 -9.81 -7.94
C ARG A 342 10.81 -11.16 -7.74
N PRO A 343 10.38 -11.47 -6.50
CA PRO A 343 9.58 -12.65 -6.24
C PRO A 343 8.27 -12.62 -7.04
N ASP A 344 7.75 -13.79 -7.40
CA ASP A 344 6.46 -13.94 -8.08
C ASP A 344 5.30 -13.70 -7.10
N ARG A 345 5.05 -12.43 -6.79
CA ARG A 345 3.94 -12.00 -5.93
C ARG A 345 2.58 -12.09 -6.63
N ALA A 346 2.57 -12.15 -7.94
CA ALA A 346 1.35 -12.36 -8.71
C ALA A 346 0.77 -13.77 -8.48
N LEU A 347 1.62 -14.77 -8.20
CA LEU A 347 1.18 -16.09 -7.79
C LEU A 347 0.40 -16.03 -6.47
N VAL A 348 0.93 -15.29 -5.48
CA VAL A 348 0.27 -15.12 -4.19
C VAL A 348 -1.06 -14.38 -4.34
N LEU A 349 -1.07 -13.29 -5.09
CA LEU A 349 -2.28 -12.51 -5.37
C LEU A 349 -3.34 -13.36 -6.07
N GLY A 350 -2.98 -13.97 -7.19
CA GLY A 350 -3.93 -14.73 -8.01
C GLY A 350 -4.50 -15.94 -7.30
N MET A 351 -3.68 -16.68 -6.53
CA MET A 351 -4.16 -17.81 -5.73
C MET A 351 -5.11 -17.34 -4.62
N THR A 352 -4.77 -16.24 -3.93
CA THR A 352 -5.64 -15.67 -2.88
C THR A 352 -6.99 -15.26 -3.46
N LEU A 353 -7.01 -14.51 -4.57
CA LEU A 353 -8.24 -14.06 -5.21
C LEU A 353 -9.11 -15.23 -5.70
N ARG A 354 -8.50 -16.27 -6.28
CA ARG A 354 -9.22 -17.45 -6.76
C ARG A 354 -9.80 -18.29 -5.63
N CYS A 355 -9.03 -18.50 -4.56
CA CYS A 355 -9.48 -19.34 -3.44
C CYS A 355 -10.57 -18.66 -2.60
N LEU A 356 -10.45 -17.35 -2.37
CA LEU A 356 -11.48 -16.62 -1.62
C LEU A 356 -12.71 -16.29 -2.50
N GLY A 357 -12.48 -16.02 -3.78
CA GLY A 357 -13.55 -15.56 -4.68
C GLY A 357 -14.12 -14.18 -4.29
N GLN A 358 -14.92 -13.60 -5.15
CA GLN A 358 -15.48 -12.26 -4.91
C GLN A 358 -16.49 -12.24 -3.74
N ALA A 359 -17.25 -13.30 -3.55
CA ALA A 359 -18.28 -13.34 -2.50
C ALA A 359 -17.65 -13.25 -1.10
N GLU A 360 -16.62 -14.06 -0.84
CA GLU A 360 -15.91 -14.06 0.44
C GLU A 360 -15.13 -12.75 0.66
N LEU A 361 -14.45 -12.24 -0.35
CA LEU A 361 -13.78 -10.94 -0.27
C LEU A 361 -14.77 -9.82 0.08
N ARG A 362 -15.93 -9.77 -0.56
CA ARG A 362 -16.99 -8.81 -0.24
C ARG A 362 -17.51 -8.99 1.19
N ARG A 363 -17.70 -10.22 1.64
CA ARG A 363 -18.13 -10.50 3.03
C ARG A 363 -17.12 -9.96 4.05
N LEU A 364 -15.82 -10.19 3.81
CA LEU A 364 -14.73 -9.72 4.67
C LEU A 364 -14.63 -8.18 4.69
N LEU A 365 -14.75 -7.53 3.55
CA LEU A 365 -14.75 -6.06 3.45
C LEU A 365 -15.97 -5.44 4.15
N ARG A 366 -17.17 -6.00 3.98
CA ARG A 366 -18.37 -5.55 4.71
C ARG A 366 -18.24 -5.75 6.22
N ARG A 367 -17.62 -6.87 6.65
CA ARG A 367 -17.32 -7.09 8.08
C ARG A 367 -16.41 -6.00 8.62
N ASN A 368 -15.36 -5.62 7.88
CA ASN A 368 -14.45 -4.53 8.26
C ASN A 368 -15.22 -3.21 8.44
N LEU A 369 -16.03 -2.81 7.45
CA LEU A 369 -16.85 -1.61 7.50
C LEU A 369 -17.87 -1.65 8.67
N GLY A 370 -18.54 -2.79 8.87
CA GLY A 370 -19.50 -2.98 9.95
C GLY A 370 -18.88 -2.91 11.34
N LEU A 371 -17.63 -3.37 11.50
CA LEU A 371 -16.89 -3.23 12.77
C LEU A 371 -16.60 -1.75 13.06
N ALA A 372 -16.07 -1.02 12.09
CA ALA A 372 -15.81 0.41 12.24
C ALA A 372 -17.10 1.19 12.56
N GLN A 373 -18.20 0.89 11.86
CA GLN A 373 -19.49 1.52 12.11
C GLN A 373 -20.00 1.26 13.53
N ARG A 374 -19.93 0.03 14.02
CA ARG A 374 -20.36 -0.31 15.40
C ARG A 374 -19.54 0.43 16.46
N ILE A 375 -18.22 0.49 16.27
CA ILE A 375 -17.32 1.25 17.16
C ILE A 375 -17.69 2.75 17.12
N GLY A 376 -17.92 3.30 15.93
CA GLY A 376 -18.32 4.70 15.77
C GLY A 376 -19.67 5.02 16.45
N ILE A 377 -20.67 4.18 16.28
CA ILE A 377 -21.97 4.33 16.95
C ILE A 377 -21.81 4.32 18.47
N TRP A 378 -21.05 3.35 19.00
CA TRP A 378 -20.75 3.30 20.42
C TRP A 378 -20.04 4.57 20.91
N ALA A 379 -19.02 5.03 20.18
CA ALA A 379 -18.24 6.20 20.54
C ALA A 379 -19.08 7.49 20.53
N THR A 380 -19.99 7.64 19.55
CA THR A 380 -20.89 8.79 19.44
C THR A 380 -21.91 8.83 20.61
N ALA A 381 -22.26 7.69 21.19
CA ALA A 381 -23.15 7.61 22.35
C ALA A 381 -22.46 8.03 23.67
N GLN A 382 -21.15 8.24 23.69
CA GLN A 382 -20.42 8.67 24.88
C GLN A 382 -20.33 10.20 24.94
N PRO A 383 -20.95 10.89 25.96
CA PRO A 383 -21.00 12.35 26.01
C PRO A 383 -19.63 13.04 26.03
N GLN A 384 -18.62 12.39 26.63
CA GLN A 384 -17.26 12.90 26.76
C GLN A 384 -16.41 12.71 25.50
N LEU A 385 -16.89 11.96 24.51
CA LEU A 385 -16.14 11.66 23.29
C LEU A 385 -16.68 12.44 22.10
N GLU A 386 -15.79 12.71 21.16
CA GLU A 386 -16.10 13.07 19.78
C GLU A 386 -15.60 11.95 18.87
N SER A 387 -16.40 11.55 17.90
CA SER A 387 -16.00 10.52 16.94
C SER A 387 -16.38 10.88 15.52
N ARG A 388 -15.55 10.42 14.56
CA ARG A 388 -15.81 10.48 13.12
C ARG A 388 -15.54 9.10 12.56
N THR A 389 -16.49 8.54 11.81
CA THR A 389 -16.33 7.25 11.16
C THR A 389 -16.38 7.43 9.66
N ARG A 390 -15.32 7.01 8.96
CA ARG A 390 -15.27 6.99 7.50
C ARG A 390 -14.72 5.65 7.03
N LEU A 391 -15.46 4.98 6.17
CA LEU A 391 -15.05 3.66 5.66
C LEU A 391 -14.66 2.74 6.83
N GLY A 392 -13.50 2.10 6.75
CA GLY A 392 -12.98 1.19 7.77
C GLY A 392 -12.15 1.87 8.88
N LEU A 393 -12.30 3.19 9.12
CA LEU A 393 -11.57 3.94 10.14
C LEU A 393 -12.52 4.68 11.07
N VAL A 394 -12.25 4.60 12.37
CA VAL A 394 -12.86 5.44 13.39
C VAL A 394 -11.80 6.36 13.97
N LEU A 395 -12.09 7.64 13.98
CA LEU A 395 -11.37 8.66 14.73
C LEU A 395 -12.13 8.94 16.03
N LEU A 396 -11.43 9.03 17.13
CA LEU A 396 -11.99 9.25 18.44
C LEU A 396 -11.11 10.23 19.22
N ARG A 397 -11.71 11.23 19.89
CA ARG A 397 -11.01 12.09 20.84
C ARG A 397 -11.86 12.40 22.06
N VAL A 398 -11.20 12.73 23.15
CA VAL A 398 -11.85 13.28 24.35
C VAL A 398 -12.14 14.76 24.11
N ARG A 399 -13.35 15.23 24.45
CA ARG A 399 -13.76 16.64 24.24
C ARG A 399 -12.91 17.63 25.02
N ASP A 400 -12.31 17.19 26.14
CA ASP A 400 -11.40 17.99 26.97
C ASP A 400 -10.03 18.24 26.33
N GLY A 401 -9.84 17.82 25.06
CA GLY A 401 -8.70 18.19 24.24
C GLY A 401 -7.63 17.10 24.08
N SER A 402 -6.51 17.51 23.48
CA SER A 402 -5.45 16.58 23.07
C SER A 402 -4.76 15.90 24.26
N GLN A 403 -4.59 16.59 25.39
CA GLN A 403 -3.96 16.01 26.59
C GLN A 403 -4.82 14.89 27.18
N ALA A 404 -6.13 15.10 27.30
CA ALA A 404 -7.06 14.07 27.76
C ALA A 404 -7.15 12.89 26.79
N THR A 405 -7.09 13.17 25.48
CA THR A 405 -7.04 12.14 24.45
C THR A 405 -5.78 11.29 24.53
N GLN A 406 -4.62 11.90 24.77
CA GLN A 406 -3.37 11.18 24.98
C GLN A 406 -3.42 10.32 26.26
N ALA A 407 -3.95 10.86 27.35
CA ALA A 407 -4.11 10.11 28.61
C ALA A 407 -5.01 8.87 28.43
N LEU A 408 -6.09 8.99 27.64
CA LEU A 408 -6.95 7.86 27.28
C LEU A 408 -6.17 6.81 26.47
N LEU A 409 -5.42 7.23 25.45
CA LEU A 409 -4.62 6.32 24.64
C LEU A 409 -3.58 5.57 25.48
N ASP A 410 -2.92 6.28 26.39
CA ASP A 410 -1.93 5.69 27.30
C ASP A 410 -2.58 4.70 28.28
N ALA A 411 -3.80 4.98 28.75
CA ALA A 411 -4.56 4.06 29.59
C ALA A 411 -4.93 2.76 28.83
N VAL A 412 -5.43 2.88 27.60
CA VAL A 412 -5.72 1.73 26.73
C VAL A 412 -4.45 0.90 26.48
N HIS A 413 -3.33 1.56 26.24
CA HIS A 413 -2.05 0.87 26.02
C HIS A 413 -1.50 0.20 27.29
N ARG A 414 -1.74 0.75 28.48
CA ARG A 414 -1.38 0.09 29.75
C ARG A 414 -2.25 -1.12 30.04
N ASP A 415 -3.54 -1.06 29.75
CA ASP A 415 -4.45 -2.21 29.85
C ASP A 415 -4.01 -3.36 28.95
N GLY A 416 -3.44 -3.06 27.77
CA GLY A 416 -2.79 -4.02 26.88
C GLY A 416 -3.74 -4.95 26.10
N GLN A 417 -5.06 -4.76 26.22
CA GLN A 417 -6.08 -5.57 25.54
C GLN A 417 -6.26 -5.17 24.07
N VAL A 418 -5.99 -3.90 23.74
CA VAL A 418 -6.13 -3.34 22.40
C VAL A 418 -4.92 -2.48 22.08
N LEU A 419 -4.43 -2.57 20.85
CA LEU A 419 -3.37 -1.69 20.35
C LEU A 419 -3.97 -0.72 19.33
N LEU A 420 -3.86 0.58 19.62
CA LEU A 420 -4.37 1.68 18.81
C LEU A 420 -3.22 2.58 18.35
N SER A 421 -3.48 3.42 17.37
CA SER A 421 -2.56 4.49 16.94
C SER A 421 -3.23 5.86 17.08
N SER A 422 -2.47 6.93 16.91
CA SER A 422 -2.99 8.28 16.87
C SER A 422 -2.57 9.03 15.60
N ALA A 423 -3.23 10.14 15.34
CA ALA A 423 -2.84 11.13 14.34
C ALA A 423 -3.23 12.53 14.82
N THR A 424 -2.44 13.52 14.44
CA THR A 424 -2.82 14.93 14.60
C THR A 424 -3.52 15.38 13.32
N ILE A 425 -4.76 15.86 13.44
CA ILE A 425 -5.57 16.39 12.34
C ILE A 425 -5.98 17.78 12.75
N GLU A 426 -5.62 18.81 11.97
CA GLU A 426 -5.91 20.21 12.25
C GLU A 426 -5.50 20.64 13.67
N GLY A 427 -4.30 20.25 14.07
CA GLY A 427 -3.75 20.56 15.40
C GLY A 427 -4.37 19.79 16.57
N GLN A 428 -5.36 18.93 16.34
CA GLN A 428 -6.02 18.13 17.35
C GLN A 428 -5.55 16.67 17.31
N LEU A 429 -5.28 16.08 18.47
CA LEU A 429 -4.92 14.67 18.59
C LEU A 429 -6.18 13.79 18.49
N TRP A 430 -6.14 12.81 17.61
CA TRP A 430 -7.18 11.79 17.45
C TRP A 430 -6.59 10.40 17.65
N ILE A 431 -7.28 9.56 18.39
CA ILE A 431 -7.04 8.12 18.42
C ILE A 431 -7.63 7.53 17.15
N ARG A 432 -6.85 6.70 16.46
CA ARG A 432 -7.25 6.00 15.24
C ARG A 432 -7.52 4.54 15.55
N ILE A 433 -8.67 4.06 15.13
CA ILE A 433 -9.12 2.67 15.29
C ILE A 433 -9.41 2.14 13.90
N ALA A 434 -8.55 1.24 13.41
CA ALA A 434 -8.68 0.62 12.08
C ALA A 434 -8.89 -0.90 12.24
N PRO A 435 -10.13 -1.36 12.47
CA PRO A 435 -10.40 -2.79 12.57
C PRO A 435 -10.16 -3.48 11.22
N GLY A 436 -9.56 -4.66 11.21
CA GLY A 436 -9.29 -5.30 9.92
C GLY A 436 -8.47 -6.59 9.98
N GLY A 437 -8.07 -7.01 11.17
CA GLY A 437 -7.38 -8.29 11.40
C GLY A 437 -8.24 -9.53 11.15
#